data_d15d42ede7e0592c02fb6d46674dcc95
#
_entry.id   d15d42ede7e0592c02fb6d46674dcc95
#
_cell.length_a   1.000
_cell.length_b   1.000
_cell.length_c   1.000
_cell.angle_alpha   90.00
_cell.angle_beta   90.00
_cell.angle_gamma   90.00
#
_symmetry.space_group_name_H-M   'P 1'
#
loop_
_entity.id
_entity.type
_entity.pdbx_description
1 polymer ?
#
loop_
_entity_poly.entity_id
_entity_poly.type
_entity_poly.pdbx_seq_one_letter_code
_entity_poly.pdbx_strand_id
1 'polypeptide(L)' 'MNDGVPILRPSEAAELLGVRLSKLRRLEAAGRLVTVRTLGGHRRYRQDDVEALGRWLVRQAV' A
#
# COMPACT_ATOMS: atom_id res chain seq x y z
N MET A 1 -8.56 6.86 -14.38
CA MET A 1 -7.48 7.11 -15.33
C MET A 1 -6.15 7.18 -14.60
N ASN A 2 -5.11 6.68 -15.23
CA ASN A 2 -3.78 6.67 -14.64
C ASN A 2 -3.19 8.08 -14.66
N ASP A 3 -2.76 8.60 -13.52
CA ASP A 3 -2.14 9.91 -13.38
C ASP A 3 -0.60 9.83 -13.37
N GLY A 4 -0.06 8.70 -13.82
CA GLY A 4 1.38 8.49 -13.87
C GLY A 4 1.99 7.90 -12.62
N VAL A 5 1.20 7.68 -11.57
CA VAL A 5 1.69 7.05 -10.35
C VAL A 5 1.80 5.54 -10.55
N PRO A 6 2.96 4.94 -10.25
CA PRO A 6 3.09 3.48 -10.34
C PRO A 6 2.09 2.75 -9.44
N ILE A 7 1.65 1.61 -9.92
CA ILE A 7 0.73 0.73 -9.21
C ILE A 7 1.52 -0.49 -8.75
N LEU A 8 1.52 -0.74 -7.45
CA LEU A 8 2.34 -1.80 -6.84
C LEU A 8 1.52 -3.04 -6.54
N ARG A 9 2.15 -4.20 -6.70
CA ARG A 9 1.58 -5.45 -6.21
C ARG A 9 1.66 -5.49 -4.69
N PRO A 10 0.84 -6.31 -4.03
CA PRO A 10 0.90 -6.39 -2.56
C PRO A 10 2.30 -6.69 -2.03
N SER A 11 3.03 -7.62 -2.65
CA SER A 11 4.39 -7.95 -2.22
C SER A 11 5.33 -6.76 -2.36
N GLU A 12 5.18 -6.00 -3.44
CA GLU A 12 6.00 -4.80 -3.67
C GLU A 12 5.68 -3.71 -2.65
N ALA A 13 4.40 -3.53 -2.33
CA ALA A 13 3.99 -2.54 -1.34
C ALA A 13 4.51 -2.91 0.05
N ALA A 14 4.40 -4.19 0.42
CA ALA A 14 4.91 -4.67 1.70
C ALA A 14 6.43 -4.47 1.80
N GLU A 15 7.14 -4.76 0.71
CA GLU A 15 8.58 -4.58 0.66
C GLU A 15 8.97 -3.10 0.81
N LEU A 16 8.26 -2.24 0.11
CA LEU A 16 8.51 -0.79 0.19
C LEU A 16 8.28 -0.27 1.61
N LEU A 17 7.27 -0.79 2.29
CA LEU A 17 6.98 -0.39 3.68
C LEU A 17 7.89 -1.08 4.70
N GLY A 18 8.60 -2.14 4.30
CA GLY A 18 9.42 -2.90 5.23
C GLY A 18 8.60 -3.73 6.21
N VAL A 19 7.42 -4.19 5.80
CA VAL A 19 6.52 -4.97 6.64
C VAL A 19 6.18 -6.29 5.95
N ARG A 20 5.64 -7.23 6.72
CA ARG A 20 5.15 -8.49 6.17
C ARG A 20 3.80 -8.26 5.48
N LEU A 21 3.48 -9.14 4.55
CA LEU A 21 2.23 -9.07 3.81
C LEU A 21 1.01 -9.10 4.74
N SER A 22 1.08 -9.90 5.81
CA SER A 22 -0.01 -9.95 6.78
C SER A 22 -0.25 -8.60 7.45
N LYS A 23 0.82 -7.86 7.75
CA LYS A 23 0.67 -6.52 8.33
C LYS A 23 0.11 -5.55 7.30
N LEU A 24 0.53 -5.66 6.03
CA LEU A 24 -0.01 -4.84 4.97
C LEU A 24 -1.53 -5.00 4.88
N ARG A 25 -2.00 -6.24 4.93
CA ARG A 25 -3.43 -6.53 4.86
C ARG A 25 -4.18 -5.98 6.05
N ARG A 26 -3.58 -6.01 7.23
CA ARG A 26 -4.19 -5.42 8.42
C ARG A 26 -4.29 -3.90 8.30
N LEU A 27 -3.27 -3.26 7.74
CA LEU A 27 -3.30 -1.82 7.51
C LEU A 27 -4.40 -1.45 6.51
N GLU A 28 -4.54 -2.25 5.47
CA GLU A 28 -5.62 -2.06 4.49
C GLU A 28 -6.99 -2.22 5.15
N ALA A 29 -7.16 -3.27 5.95
CA ALA A 29 -8.42 -3.55 6.64
C ALA A 29 -8.77 -2.45 7.65
N ALA A 30 -7.76 -1.82 8.23
CA ALA A 30 -7.95 -0.70 9.16
C ALA A 30 -8.23 0.63 8.47
N GLY A 31 -8.28 0.64 7.13
CA GLY A 31 -8.54 1.86 6.37
C GLY A 31 -7.33 2.76 6.20
N ARG A 32 -6.12 2.24 6.47
CA ARG A 32 -4.89 3.02 6.34
C ARG A 32 -4.32 2.99 4.93
N LEU A 33 -4.81 2.11 4.08
CA LEU A 33 -4.29 1.96 2.71
C LEU A 33 -5.43 1.58 1.79
N VAL A 34 -5.59 2.34 0.71
CA VAL A 34 -6.65 2.11 -0.27
C VAL A 34 -6.17 1.12 -1.31
N THR A 35 -7.00 0.15 -1.64
CA THR A 35 -6.72 -0.85 -2.66
C THR A 35 -7.31 -0.40 -3.99
N VAL A 36 -6.52 -0.55 -5.05
CA VAL A 36 -7.00 -0.40 -6.43
C VAL A 36 -7.09 -1.81 -7.01
N ARG A 37 -8.19 -2.12 -7.69
CA ARG A 37 -8.35 -3.42 -8.31
C ARG A 37 -8.19 -3.30 -9.83
N THR A 38 -7.46 -4.25 -10.39
CA THR A 38 -7.32 -4.36 -11.85
C THR A 38 -8.57 -5.00 -12.42
N LEU A 39 -8.67 -5.04 -13.75
CA LEU A 39 -9.79 -5.67 -14.43
C LEU A 39 -9.95 -7.15 -14.06
N GLY A 40 -8.84 -7.82 -13.74
CA GLY A 40 -8.89 -9.22 -13.31
C GLY A 40 -9.21 -9.39 -11.83
N GLY A 41 -9.51 -8.30 -11.11
CA GLY A 41 -9.84 -8.37 -9.68
C GLY A 41 -8.62 -8.48 -8.77
N HIS A 42 -7.43 -8.29 -9.30
CA HIS A 42 -6.21 -8.35 -8.51
C HIS A 42 -5.98 -7.06 -7.74
N ARG A 43 -5.52 -7.17 -6.49
CA ARG A 43 -5.23 -6.03 -5.64
C ARG A 43 -3.97 -5.32 -6.10
N ARG A 44 -4.01 -4.01 -6.09
CA ARG A 44 -2.85 -3.16 -6.37
C ARG A 44 -2.93 -1.95 -5.46
N TYR A 45 -1.78 -1.31 -5.24
CA TYR A 45 -1.69 -0.14 -4.39
C TYR A 45 -0.93 0.95 -5.12
N ARG A 46 -1.40 2.20 -5.00
CA ARG A 46 -0.69 3.32 -5.59
C ARG A 46 0.58 3.58 -4.79
N GLN A 47 1.69 3.78 -5.49
CA GLN A 47 2.97 3.99 -4.82
C GLN A 47 2.96 5.22 -3.91
N ASP A 48 2.31 6.30 -4.32
CA ASP A 48 2.24 7.51 -3.49
C ASP A 48 1.47 7.27 -2.19
N ASP A 49 0.41 6.46 -2.23
CA ASP A 49 -0.33 6.09 -1.03
C ASP A 49 0.52 5.24 -0.09
N VAL A 50 1.30 4.31 -0.66
CA VAL A 50 2.19 3.46 0.13
C VAL A 50 3.27 4.31 0.80
N GLU A 51 3.85 5.24 0.06
CA GLU A 51 4.86 6.14 0.60
C GLU A 51 4.31 7.02 1.72
N ALA A 52 3.09 7.53 1.54
CA ALA A 52 2.43 8.33 2.57
C ALA A 52 2.19 7.50 3.84
N LEU A 53 1.77 6.25 3.66
CA LEU A 53 1.58 5.34 4.80
C LEU A 53 2.91 5.08 5.51
N GLY A 54 3.98 4.91 4.75
CA GLY A 54 5.30 4.72 5.33
C GLY A 54 5.71 5.89 6.24
N ARG A 55 5.48 7.11 5.78
CA ARG A 55 5.76 8.30 6.57
C ARG A 55 4.92 8.35 7.84
N TRP A 56 3.65 7.95 7.74
CA TRP A 56 2.76 7.91 8.89
C TRP A 56 3.22 6.87 9.91
N LEU A 57 3.63 5.68 9.44
CA LEU A 57 4.12 4.61 10.32
C LEU A 57 5.38 5.05 11.09
N VAL A 58 6.28 5.75 10.43
CA VAL A 58 7.49 6.26 11.10
C VAL A 58 7.12 7.21 12.23
N ARG A 59 6.15 8.09 11.99
CA ARG A 59 5.70 9.02 13.04
C ARG A 59 5.06 8.29 14.21
N GLN A 60 4.36 7.19 13.95
CA GLN A 60 3.73 6.42 15.02
C GLN A 60 4.76 5.67 15.86
N ALA A 61 5.92 5.36 15.30
CA ALA A 61 6.95 4.60 15.99
C ALA A 61 7.80 5.47 16.95
N VAL A 62 7.69 6.77 16.90
CA VAL A 62 8.48 7.70 17.70
C VAL A 62 7.83 7.98 19.06
#